data_87733dba8b927cc39a716d77479eaba7
#
_entry.id   87733dba8b927cc39a716d77479eaba7
#
_cell.length_a   1.000
_cell.length_b   1.000
_cell.length_c   1.000
_cell.angle_alpha   90.00
_cell.angle_beta   90.00
_cell.angle_gamma   90.00
#
_symmetry.space_group_name_H-M   'P 1'
#
loop_
_entity.id
_entity.type
_entity.pdbx_description
1 polymer ?
#
loop_
_entity_poly.entity_id
_entity_poly.type
_entity_poly.pdbx_seq_one_letter_code
_entity_poly.pdbx_strand_id
1 'polypeptide(L)'
;LYSSAASDVYKRQVLIVIHSGGGRAKNLVKILKNAGADVTECPKLTKFSEREDFVVNEFRNLGVRPSRDTVHALLDAIGGDLRELASAVSQLVADTGGRVDPAAVRRYYAGIAGVTGFQVADETIAGNTAAALASLRWALVGGLHPVPIADALGDSLLGMARISDMGRVDPFSSAKTLGMPPWKIKKIQKQLRKWDPARLARAMHIATELNGAVKGQSADAEYALEKAVREISQLVR
;
A
#
# COMPACT_ATOMS: atom_id res chain seq x y z
N LEU A 1 47.82 32.17 0.10
CA LEU A 1 47.54 32.00 -1.33
C LEU A 1 46.59 30.82 -1.49
N TYR A 2 45.28 31.08 -1.36
CA TYR A 2 44.27 30.09 -1.75
C TYR A 2 44.25 30.01 -3.29
N SER A 3 44.51 28.84 -3.81
CA SER A 3 44.60 28.57 -5.23
C SER A 3 43.27 28.91 -5.94
N SER A 4 43.32 29.65 -7.02
CA SER A 4 42.17 29.98 -7.87
C SER A 4 41.45 28.73 -8.44
N ALA A 5 42.16 27.61 -8.52
CA ALA A 5 41.59 26.31 -8.92
C ALA A 5 40.56 25.77 -7.95
N ALA A 6 40.70 26.01 -6.64
CA ALA A 6 39.71 25.61 -5.65
C ALA A 6 38.38 26.37 -5.81
N SER A 7 38.46 27.65 -6.20
CA SER A 7 37.29 28.50 -6.43
C SER A 7 36.44 28.03 -7.64
N ASP A 8 37.06 27.48 -8.68
CA ASP A 8 36.32 27.01 -9.88
C ASP A 8 35.62 25.64 -9.68
N VAL A 9 36.19 24.80 -8.81
CA VAL A 9 35.55 23.53 -8.44
C VAL A 9 34.24 23.79 -7.68
N TYR A 10 34.21 24.78 -6.78
CA TYR A 10 33.00 25.13 -6.02
C TYR A 10 31.93 25.82 -6.88
N LYS A 11 32.25 26.47 -7.96
CA LYS A 11 31.29 27.13 -8.88
C LYS A 11 30.45 26.13 -9.70
N ARG A 12 30.87 24.86 -9.78
CA ARG A 12 30.19 23.79 -10.52
C ARG A 12 29.42 22.82 -9.62
N GLN A 13 29.35 23.09 -8.32
CA GLN A 13 28.63 22.23 -7.39
C GLN A 13 27.14 22.61 -7.33
N VAL A 14 26.28 21.60 -7.34
CA VAL A 14 24.86 21.72 -7.09
C VAL A 14 24.59 21.24 -5.66
N LEU A 15 24.04 22.12 -4.83
CA LEU A 15 23.62 21.78 -3.48
C LEU A 15 22.13 21.39 -3.49
N ILE A 16 21.83 20.16 -3.07
CA ILE A 16 20.46 19.69 -2.89
C ILE A 16 20.19 19.57 -1.40
N VAL A 17 19.17 20.30 -0.92
CA VAL A 17 18.75 20.28 0.48
C VAL A 17 17.37 19.62 0.58
N ILE A 18 17.27 18.53 1.33
CA ILE A 18 16.01 17.85 1.61
C ILE A 18 15.52 18.30 2.99
N HIS A 19 14.30 18.84 3.04
CA HIS A 19 13.71 19.37 4.27
C HIS A 19 12.26 18.92 4.45
N SER A 20 11.89 18.48 5.65
CA SER A 20 10.55 17.95 5.95
C SER A 20 9.44 19.01 6.11
N GLY A 21 9.79 20.30 5.99
CA GLY A 21 8.84 21.41 6.18
C GLY A 21 8.53 21.76 7.64
N GLY A 22 8.96 20.93 8.60
CA GLY A 22 8.70 21.10 10.03
C GLY A 22 9.95 21.19 10.90
N GLY A 23 9.77 21.25 12.22
CA GLY A 23 10.86 21.17 13.18
C GLY A 23 11.60 22.49 13.45
N ARG A 24 12.81 22.38 14.02
CA ARG A 24 13.61 23.53 14.48
C ARG A 24 14.12 24.44 13.36
N ALA A 25 14.20 23.93 12.13
CA ALA A 25 14.76 24.63 10.98
C ALA A 25 13.68 25.16 10.01
N LYS A 26 12.48 25.51 10.48
CA LYS A 26 11.38 26.04 9.63
C LYS A 26 11.79 27.22 8.73
N ASN A 27 12.71 28.06 9.21
CA ASN A 27 13.17 29.23 8.47
C ASN A 27 14.21 28.89 7.39
N LEU A 28 14.79 27.69 7.41
CA LEU A 28 15.83 27.31 6.44
C LEU A 28 15.33 27.37 4.99
N VAL A 29 14.15 26.83 4.74
CA VAL A 29 13.53 26.86 3.39
C VAL A 29 13.34 28.30 2.91
N LYS A 30 12.88 29.20 3.80
CA LYS A 30 12.72 30.63 3.47
C LYS A 30 14.06 31.31 3.17
N ILE A 31 15.09 31.01 3.96
CA ILE A 31 16.43 31.55 3.76
C ILE A 31 17.00 31.10 2.40
N LEU A 32 16.90 29.79 2.11
CA LEU A 32 17.39 29.24 0.84
C LEU A 32 16.64 29.80 -0.36
N LYS A 33 15.29 29.92 -0.25
CA LYS A 33 14.46 30.53 -1.30
C LYS A 33 14.86 31.98 -1.56
N ASN A 34 15.10 32.76 -0.50
CA ASN A 34 15.55 34.15 -0.62
C ASN A 34 16.97 34.25 -1.20
N ALA A 35 17.79 33.23 -1.03
CA ALA A 35 19.11 33.10 -1.63
C ALA A 35 19.09 32.61 -3.10
N GLY A 36 17.91 32.43 -3.70
CA GLY A 36 17.75 32.02 -5.09
C GLY A 36 17.68 30.51 -5.33
N ALA A 37 17.42 29.70 -4.27
CA ALA A 37 17.25 28.27 -4.45
C ALA A 37 15.88 27.96 -5.07
N ASP A 38 15.87 27.01 -6.02
CA ASP A 38 14.63 26.42 -6.53
C ASP A 38 14.03 25.49 -5.50
N VAL A 39 12.73 25.63 -5.22
CA VAL A 39 12.01 24.83 -4.25
C VAL A 39 11.02 23.92 -4.96
N THR A 40 11.25 22.61 -4.83
CA THR A 40 10.31 21.58 -5.29
C THR A 40 9.56 21.00 -4.09
N GLU A 41 8.25 21.16 -4.08
CA GLU A 41 7.40 20.58 -3.02
C GLU A 41 7.16 19.08 -3.32
N CYS A 42 7.45 18.23 -2.32
CA CYS A 42 7.23 16.79 -2.39
C CYS A 42 6.22 16.37 -1.31
N PRO A 43 4.92 16.66 -1.50
CA PRO A 43 3.90 16.29 -0.52
C PRO A 43 3.78 14.77 -0.39
N LYS A 44 3.49 14.30 0.83
CA LYS A 44 3.23 12.88 1.06
C LYS A 44 1.90 12.50 0.40
N LEU A 45 1.93 11.56 -0.54
CA LEU A 45 0.73 11.02 -1.18
C LEU A 45 0.03 10.04 -0.24
N THR A 46 -1.05 10.47 0.39
CA THR A 46 -1.79 9.66 1.38
C THR A 46 -3.08 9.08 0.83
N LYS A 47 -3.69 9.75 -0.15
CA LYS A 47 -4.94 9.31 -0.76
C LYS A 47 -4.70 8.34 -1.91
N PHE A 48 -5.65 7.44 -2.11
CA PHE A 48 -5.61 6.49 -3.22
C PHE A 48 -5.55 7.20 -4.59
N SER A 49 -6.38 8.25 -4.78
CA SER A 49 -6.39 9.05 -6.01
C SER A 49 -5.04 9.72 -6.31
N GLU A 50 -4.33 10.20 -5.30
CA GLU A 50 -3.01 10.81 -5.48
C GLU A 50 -1.98 9.78 -5.97
N ARG A 51 -2.11 8.51 -5.54
CA ARG A 51 -1.28 7.41 -6.03
C ARG A 51 -1.68 6.93 -7.43
N GLU A 52 -3.00 6.94 -7.74
CA GLU A 52 -3.46 6.73 -9.12
C GLU A 52 -2.85 7.75 -10.07
N ASP A 53 -2.93 9.05 -9.70
CA ASP A 53 -2.37 10.15 -10.50
C ASP A 53 -0.85 10.02 -10.65
N PHE A 54 -0.14 9.62 -9.60
CA PHE A 54 1.29 9.36 -9.64
C PHE A 54 1.62 8.25 -10.67
N VAL A 55 0.97 7.10 -10.59
CA VAL A 55 1.19 5.97 -11.51
C VAL A 55 0.85 6.36 -12.96
N VAL A 56 -0.25 7.10 -13.17
CA VAL A 56 -0.62 7.60 -14.51
C VAL A 56 0.45 8.53 -15.05
N ASN A 57 1.01 9.41 -14.22
CA ASN A 57 2.06 10.33 -14.64
C ASN A 57 3.37 9.59 -14.94
N GLU A 58 3.74 8.58 -14.16
CA GLU A 58 4.93 7.74 -14.47
C GLU A 58 4.78 7.05 -15.83
N PHE A 59 3.62 6.48 -16.15
CA PHE A 59 3.36 5.92 -17.48
C PHE A 59 3.44 6.99 -18.59
N ARG A 60 2.87 8.18 -18.36
CA ARG A 60 2.91 9.29 -19.32
C ARG A 60 4.34 9.77 -19.61
N ASN A 61 5.19 9.84 -18.58
CA ASN A 61 6.60 10.19 -18.72
C ASN A 61 7.34 9.23 -19.67
N LEU A 62 6.87 7.98 -19.75
CA LEU A 62 7.40 6.95 -20.67
C LEU A 62 6.60 6.84 -21.98
N GLY A 63 5.70 7.79 -22.26
CA GLY A 63 4.92 7.84 -23.51
C GLY A 63 3.76 6.85 -23.57
N VAL A 64 3.38 6.21 -22.47
CA VAL A 64 2.32 5.20 -22.41
C VAL A 64 1.07 5.76 -21.74
N ARG A 65 -0.11 5.39 -22.24
CA ARG A 65 -1.41 5.71 -21.65
C ARG A 65 -2.04 4.44 -21.09
N PRO A 66 -1.97 4.19 -19.79
CA PRO A 66 -2.56 3.00 -19.17
C PRO A 66 -4.08 3.13 -19.11
N SER A 67 -4.78 1.99 -19.13
CA SER A 67 -6.18 1.95 -18.71
C SER A 67 -6.29 2.10 -17.19
N ARG A 68 -7.45 2.54 -16.71
CA ARG A 68 -7.70 2.64 -15.25
C ARG A 68 -7.55 1.29 -14.55
N ASP A 69 -7.99 0.21 -15.20
CA ASP A 69 -7.87 -1.15 -14.67
C ASP A 69 -6.40 -1.60 -14.57
N THR A 70 -5.54 -1.14 -15.49
CA THR A 70 -4.09 -1.39 -15.42
C THR A 70 -3.45 -0.68 -14.24
N VAL A 71 -3.82 0.59 -14.01
CA VAL A 71 -3.33 1.38 -12.86
C VAL A 71 -3.77 0.73 -11.54
N HIS A 72 -5.04 0.34 -11.45
CA HIS A 72 -5.55 -0.34 -10.25
C HIS A 72 -4.84 -1.69 -10.02
N ALA A 73 -4.68 -2.51 -11.07
CA ALA A 73 -3.98 -3.78 -10.96
C ALA A 73 -2.54 -3.59 -10.45
N LEU A 74 -1.85 -2.52 -10.90
CA LEU A 74 -0.50 -2.23 -10.44
C LEU A 74 -0.46 -1.76 -8.99
N LEU A 75 -1.39 -0.88 -8.58
CA LEU A 75 -1.52 -0.44 -7.19
C LEU A 75 -1.88 -1.59 -6.25
N ASP A 76 -2.74 -2.52 -6.71
CA ASP A 76 -3.10 -3.72 -5.94
C ASP A 76 -1.92 -4.71 -5.82
N ALA A 77 -1.07 -4.78 -6.86
CA ALA A 77 0.07 -5.69 -6.89
C ALA A 77 1.27 -5.19 -6.05
N ILE A 78 1.54 -3.89 -6.07
CA ILE A 78 2.75 -3.28 -5.48
C ILE A 78 2.44 -2.58 -4.15
N GLY A 79 1.20 -2.11 -3.99
CA GLY A 79 0.82 -1.34 -2.81
C GLY A 79 1.10 0.14 -2.92
N GLY A 80 1.59 0.76 -1.83
CA GLY A 80 1.69 2.22 -1.72
C GLY A 80 3.10 2.81 -1.79
N ASP A 81 4.14 2.02 -1.97
CA ASP A 81 5.50 2.51 -2.10
C ASP A 81 5.73 3.15 -3.47
N LEU A 82 5.96 4.46 -3.49
CA LEU A 82 6.08 5.24 -4.73
C LEU A 82 7.33 4.87 -5.54
N ARG A 83 8.41 4.45 -4.88
CA ARG A 83 9.65 4.05 -5.55
C ARG A 83 9.47 2.71 -6.24
N GLU A 84 8.83 1.76 -5.56
CA GLU A 84 8.49 0.47 -6.14
C GLU A 84 7.50 0.63 -7.30
N LEU A 85 6.49 1.50 -7.17
CA LEU A 85 5.55 1.81 -8.24
C LEU A 85 6.24 2.40 -9.47
N ALA A 86 7.14 3.39 -9.29
CA ALA A 86 7.89 3.99 -10.41
C ALA A 86 8.80 2.97 -11.10
N SER A 87 9.50 2.14 -10.32
CA SER A 87 10.34 1.06 -10.85
C SER A 87 9.53 0.04 -11.65
N ALA A 88 8.37 -0.34 -11.11
CA ALA A 88 7.46 -1.28 -11.74
C ALA A 88 6.89 -0.75 -13.06
N VAL A 89 6.48 0.52 -13.11
CA VAL A 89 6.03 1.15 -14.35
C VAL A 89 7.13 1.12 -15.40
N SER A 90 8.36 1.51 -15.04
CA SER A 90 9.50 1.51 -15.96
C SER A 90 9.78 0.12 -16.51
N GLN A 91 9.77 -0.90 -15.66
CA GLN A 91 10.01 -2.27 -16.06
C GLN A 91 8.89 -2.80 -16.96
N LEU A 92 7.60 -2.61 -16.59
CA LEU A 92 6.47 -3.02 -17.41
C LEU A 92 6.51 -2.42 -18.81
N VAL A 93 6.80 -1.13 -18.92
CA VAL A 93 6.88 -0.44 -20.23
C VAL A 93 8.01 -1.02 -21.06
N ALA A 94 9.20 -1.25 -20.47
CA ALA A 94 10.33 -1.83 -21.16
C ALA A 94 10.05 -3.25 -21.66
N ASP A 95 9.53 -4.11 -20.79
CA ASP A 95 9.32 -5.53 -21.08
C ASP A 95 8.14 -5.80 -22.03
N THR A 96 7.14 -4.90 -22.06
CA THR A 96 5.97 -5.06 -22.94
C THR A 96 6.05 -4.25 -24.24
N GLY A 97 7.13 -3.47 -24.42
CA GLY A 97 7.24 -2.53 -25.53
C GLY A 97 6.13 -1.48 -25.52
N GLY A 98 5.71 -1.05 -24.36
CA GLY A 98 4.66 -0.04 -24.14
C GLY A 98 3.22 -0.56 -24.22
N ARG A 99 3.00 -1.83 -24.49
CA ARG A 99 1.66 -2.46 -24.51
C ARG A 99 1.29 -3.02 -23.15
N VAL A 100 0.94 -2.11 -22.25
CA VAL A 100 0.64 -2.45 -20.84
C VAL A 100 -0.87 -2.60 -20.64
N ASP A 101 -1.30 -3.79 -20.23
CA ASP A 101 -2.67 -4.12 -19.85
C ASP A 101 -2.72 -4.82 -18.48
N PRO A 102 -3.91 -5.02 -17.87
CA PRO A 102 -4.02 -5.72 -16.60
C PRO A 102 -3.49 -7.16 -16.60
N ALA A 103 -3.48 -7.82 -17.77
CA ALA A 103 -2.94 -9.17 -17.90
C ALA A 103 -1.41 -9.16 -17.86
N ALA A 104 -0.78 -8.16 -18.48
CA ALA A 104 0.66 -7.94 -18.36
C ALA A 104 1.06 -7.69 -16.90
N VAL A 105 0.35 -6.79 -16.20
CA VAL A 105 0.60 -6.56 -14.76
C VAL A 105 0.54 -7.88 -13.98
N ARG A 106 -0.52 -8.65 -14.12
CA ARG A 106 -0.64 -9.95 -13.45
C ARG A 106 0.48 -10.92 -13.83
N ARG A 107 0.91 -10.97 -15.09
CA ARG A 107 1.95 -11.88 -15.55
C ARG A 107 3.33 -11.51 -14.98
N TYR A 108 3.68 -10.23 -14.96
CA TYR A 108 4.98 -9.76 -14.49
C TYR A 108 5.06 -9.65 -12.97
N TYR A 109 3.94 -9.35 -12.33
CA TYR A 109 3.87 -9.16 -10.87
C TYR A 109 3.12 -10.28 -10.13
N ALA A 110 2.52 -11.28 -10.82
CA ALA A 110 2.01 -12.50 -10.19
C ALA A 110 3.11 -13.45 -9.66
N GLY A 111 4.38 -13.22 -10.04
CA GLY A 111 5.52 -13.96 -9.53
C GLY A 111 6.52 -13.12 -8.70
N ILE A 112 6.36 -11.77 -8.73
CA ILE A 112 7.16 -10.78 -7.99
C ILE A 112 6.24 -9.93 -7.07
N ALA A 113 4.96 -9.83 -7.39
CA ALA A 113 3.97 -9.54 -6.36
C ALA A 113 4.04 -10.70 -5.38
N GLY A 114 5.02 -10.65 -4.53
CA GLY A 114 5.00 -11.42 -3.32
C GLY A 114 3.61 -11.21 -2.77
N VAL A 115 2.93 -12.28 -2.43
CA VAL A 115 1.58 -12.25 -1.89
C VAL A 115 1.50 -11.07 -0.93
N THR A 116 0.73 -10.06 -1.28
CA THR A 116 0.64 -8.86 -0.44
C THR A 116 -0.11 -9.22 0.84
N GLY A 117 0.16 -8.53 1.93
CA GLY A 117 -0.62 -8.69 3.16
C GLY A 117 -2.13 -8.55 2.91
N PHE A 118 -2.54 -7.73 1.94
CA PHE A 118 -3.94 -7.59 1.52
C PHE A 118 -4.50 -8.85 0.84
N GLN A 119 -3.71 -9.58 0.08
CA GLN A 119 -4.17 -10.85 -0.51
C GLN A 119 -4.37 -11.90 0.57
N VAL A 120 -3.46 -12.00 1.53
CA VAL A 120 -3.64 -12.88 2.71
C VAL A 120 -4.92 -12.51 3.47
N ALA A 121 -5.14 -11.21 3.71
CA ALA A 121 -6.35 -10.73 4.39
C ALA A 121 -7.63 -11.04 3.59
N ASP A 122 -7.63 -10.85 2.28
CA ASP A 122 -8.79 -11.14 1.42
C ASP A 122 -9.17 -12.62 1.45
N GLU A 123 -8.21 -13.54 1.31
CA GLU A 123 -8.45 -14.98 1.37
C GLU A 123 -8.90 -15.42 2.77
N THR A 124 -8.33 -14.82 3.82
CA THR A 124 -8.73 -15.07 5.21
C THR A 124 -10.19 -14.69 5.44
N ILE A 125 -10.57 -13.47 5.03
CA ILE A 125 -11.94 -12.94 5.18
C ILE A 125 -12.94 -13.67 4.28
N ALA A 126 -12.51 -14.21 3.15
CA ALA A 126 -13.36 -15.04 2.28
C ALA A 126 -13.63 -16.43 2.86
N GLY A 127 -12.89 -16.88 3.88
CA GLY A 127 -13.00 -18.22 4.48
C GLY A 127 -12.21 -19.29 3.73
N ASN A 128 -11.31 -18.89 2.83
CA ASN A 128 -10.49 -19.81 2.04
C ASN A 128 -9.23 -20.20 2.80
N THR A 129 -9.34 -20.94 3.90
CA THR A 129 -8.24 -21.25 4.83
C THR A 129 -6.99 -21.78 4.10
N ALA A 130 -7.16 -22.73 3.18
CA ALA A 130 -6.03 -23.32 2.45
C ALA A 130 -5.30 -22.27 1.57
N ALA A 131 -6.05 -21.44 0.84
CA ALA A 131 -5.50 -20.38 0.01
C ALA A 131 -4.85 -19.28 0.87
N ALA A 132 -5.48 -18.89 1.98
CA ALA A 132 -4.95 -17.89 2.91
C ALA A 132 -3.61 -18.33 3.52
N LEU A 133 -3.50 -19.58 3.95
CA LEU A 133 -2.25 -20.14 4.49
C LEU A 133 -1.17 -20.30 3.41
N ALA A 134 -1.54 -20.70 2.20
CA ALA A 134 -0.60 -20.76 1.08
C ALA A 134 -0.10 -19.34 0.75
N SER A 135 -0.98 -18.36 0.64
CA SER A 135 -0.64 -16.95 0.42
C SER A 135 0.25 -16.41 1.54
N LEU A 136 -0.04 -16.72 2.81
CA LEU A 136 0.80 -16.31 3.93
C LEU A 136 2.23 -16.86 3.82
N ARG A 137 2.38 -18.15 3.52
CA ARG A 137 3.70 -18.77 3.36
C ARG A 137 4.49 -18.15 2.22
N TRP A 138 3.84 -17.90 1.08
CA TRP A 138 4.48 -17.24 -0.04
C TRP A 138 4.90 -15.80 0.30
N ALA A 139 4.07 -15.06 1.04
CA ALA A 139 4.41 -13.72 1.51
C ALA A 139 5.67 -13.73 2.40
N LEU A 140 5.73 -14.64 3.37
CA LEU A 140 6.85 -14.76 4.30
C LEU A 140 8.13 -15.22 3.60
N VAL A 141 8.06 -16.23 2.73
CA VAL A 141 9.20 -16.69 1.89
C VAL A 141 9.69 -15.58 0.96
N GLY A 142 8.77 -14.75 0.46
CA GLY A 142 9.09 -13.54 -0.34
C GLY A 142 9.70 -12.39 0.46
N GLY A 143 9.91 -12.57 1.78
CA GLY A 143 10.53 -11.56 2.64
C GLY A 143 9.57 -10.50 3.19
N LEU A 144 8.25 -10.67 3.01
CA LEU A 144 7.29 -9.74 3.60
C LEU A 144 7.27 -9.90 5.12
N HIS A 145 7.54 -8.80 5.83
CA HIS A 145 7.58 -8.82 7.29
C HIS A 145 6.19 -9.09 7.89
N PRO A 146 6.08 -9.81 9.03
CA PRO A 146 4.81 -10.12 9.70
C PRO A 146 3.91 -8.92 10.01
N VAL A 147 4.49 -7.79 10.40
CA VAL A 147 3.74 -6.57 10.80
C VAL A 147 2.83 -6.03 9.68
N PRO A 148 3.29 -5.78 8.43
CA PRO A 148 2.42 -5.36 7.33
C PRO A 148 1.27 -6.33 7.02
N ILE A 149 1.46 -7.63 7.22
CA ILE A 149 0.42 -8.64 7.00
C ILE A 149 -0.67 -8.51 8.07
N ALA A 150 -0.25 -8.41 9.34
CA ALA A 150 -1.16 -8.22 10.47
C ALA A 150 -1.94 -6.90 10.36
N ASP A 151 -1.27 -5.81 9.97
CA ASP A 151 -1.90 -4.51 9.77
C ASP A 151 -2.94 -4.57 8.63
N ALA A 152 -2.63 -5.22 7.49
CA ALA A 152 -3.58 -5.39 6.38
C ALA A 152 -4.82 -6.19 6.78
N LEU A 153 -4.66 -7.23 7.60
CA LEU A 153 -5.77 -8.03 8.12
C LEU A 153 -6.63 -7.20 9.09
N GLY A 154 -6.00 -6.48 10.02
CA GLY A 154 -6.67 -5.59 10.96
C GLY A 154 -7.47 -4.48 10.26
N ASP A 155 -6.86 -3.80 9.29
CA ASP A 155 -7.49 -2.74 8.50
C ASP A 155 -8.69 -3.26 7.70
N SER A 156 -8.59 -4.47 7.16
CA SER A 156 -9.69 -5.09 6.41
C SER A 156 -10.87 -5.41 7.31
N LEU A 157 -10.64 -6.00 8.48
CA LEU A 157 -11.68 -6.30 9.47
C LEU A 157 -12.29 -5.01 10.06
N LEU A 158 -11.48 -3.99 10.34
CA LEU A 158 -11.97 -2.69 10.79
C LEU A 158 -12.87 -2.03 9.73
N GLY A 159 -12.49 -2.13 8.46
CA GLY A 159 -13.32 -1.68 7.34
C GLY A 159 -14.67 -2.40 7.28
N MET A 160 -14.68 -3.71 7.53
CA MET A 160 -15.91 -4.49 7.61
C MET A 160 -16.79 -4.07 8.79
N ALA A 161 -16.20 -3.87 9.97
CA ALA A 161 -16.93 -3.43 11.15
C ALA A 161 -17.60 -2.08 10.94
N ARG A 162 -16.89 -1.10 10.36
CA ARG A 162 -17.44 0.23 10.06
C ARG A 162 -18.63 0.17 9.10
N ILE A 163 -18.58 -0.69 8.08
CA ILE A 163 -19.68 -0.82 7.12
C ILE A 163 -20.84 -1.62 7.75
N SER A 164 -20.55 -2.63 8.55
CA SER A 164 -21.57 -3.41 9.27
C SER A 164 -22.39 -2.53 10.23
N ASP A 165 -21.73 -1.64 10.96
CA ASP A 165 -22.37 -0.72 11.91
C ASP A 165 -23.28 0.31 11.21
N MET A 166 -22.93 0.75 10.03
CA MET A 166 -23.73 1.68 9.24
C MET A 166 -24.96 1.05 8.57
N GLY A 167 -25.07 -0.26 8.54
CA GLY A 167 -26.18 -0.97 7.90
C GLY A 167 -26.17 -0.87 6.37
N ARG A 168 -27.27 -0.38 5.78
CA ARG A 168 -27.38 -0.28 4.31
C ARG A 168 -26.64 0.96 3.81
N VAL A 169 -25.47 0.78 3.21
CA VAL A 169 -24.57 1.83 2.77
C VAL A 169 -24.59 1.91 1.23
N ASP A 170 -24.85 3.13 0.69
CA ASP A 170 -24.59 3.38 -0.72
C ASP A 170 -23.09 3.66 -0.92
N PRO A 171 -22.40 2.89 -1.81
CA PRO A 171 -20.95 2.99 -1.97
C PRO A 171 -20.45 4.36 -2.44
N PHE A 172 -21.23 5.08 -3.24
CA PHE A 172 -20.78 6.36 -3.80
C PHE A 172 -20.93 7.51 -2.81
N SER A 173 -22.09 7.62 -2.16
CA SER A 173 -22.35 8.69 -1.18
C SER A 173 -21.52 8.51 0.11
N SER A 174 -21.25 7.28 0.51
CA SER A 174 -20.51 6.97 1.74
C SER A 174 -18.99 6.92 1.56
N ALA A 175 -18.48 7.01 0.34
CA ALA A 175 -17.05 6.91 0.04
C ALA A 175 -16.22 7.96 0.80
N LYS A 176 -16.71 9.20 0.87
CA LYS A 176 -16.05 10.29 1.58
C LYS A 176 -16.05 10.09 3.10
N THR A 177 -17.17 9.68 3.66
CA THR A 177 -17.35 9.47 5.11
C THR A 177 -16.52 8.29 5.61
N LEU A 178 -16.49 7.20 4.84
CA LEU A 178 -15.71 6.00 5.15
C LEU A 178 -14.22 6.14 4.82
N GLY A 179 -13.83 7.14 4.03
CA GLY A 179 -12.46 7.28 3.54
C GLY A 179 -12.03 6.13 2.62
N MET A 180 -12.99 5.49 1.95
CA MET A 180 -12.77 4.32 1.10
C MET A 180 -13.33 4.57 -0.30
N PRO A 181 -12.67 4.07 -1.37
CA PRO A 181 -13.22 4.15 -2.71
C PRO A 181 -14.47 3.27 -2.85
N PRO A 182 -15.45 3.65 -3.71
CA PRO A 182 -16.72 2.94 -3.86
C PRO A 182 -16.58 1.44 -4.17
N TRP A 183 -15.58 1.07 -4.97
CA TRP A 183 -15.32 -0.34 -5.30
C TRP A 183 -14.94 -1.17 -4.07
N LYS A 184 -14.14 -0.60 -3.14
CA LYS A 184 -13.75 -1.27 -1.89
C LYS A 184 -14.95 -1.47 -0.98
N ILE A 185 -15.85 -0.47 -0.90
CA ILE A 185 -17.10 -0.59 -0.14
C ILE A 185 -17.97 -1.71 -0.71
N LYS A 186 -18.15 -1.79 -2.04
CA LYS A 186 -18.88 -2.89 -2.71
C LYS A 186 -18.27 -4.27 -2.41
N LYS A 187 -16.93 -4.36 -2.44
CA LYS A 187 -16.21 -5.60 -2.10
C LYS A 187 -16.51 -6.05 -0.68
N ILE A 188 -16.37 -5.14 0.28
CA ILE A 188 -16.63 -5.41 1.70
C ILE A 188 -18.10 -5.79 1.95
N GLN A 189 -19.07 -5.10 1.32
CA GLN A 189 -20.47 -5.46 1.41
C GLN A 189 -20.76 -6.89 0.92
N LYS A 190 -20.05 -7.33 -0.14
CA LYS A 190 -20.15 -8.71 -0.62
C LYS A 190 -19.56 -9.71 0.38
N GLN A 191 -18.44 -9.37 0.99
CA GLN A 191 -17.77 -10.20 2.02
C GLN A 191 -18.65 -10.32 3.28
N LEU A 192 -19.25 -9.22 3.75
CA LEU A 192 -20.10 -9.17 4.94
C LEU A 192 -21.31 -10.10 4.88
N ARG A 193 -21.77 -10.53 3.70
CA ARG A 193 -22.89 -11.49 3.57
C ARG A 193 -22.62 -12.86 4.22
N LYS A 194 -21.34 -13.18 4.41
CA LYS A 194 -20.87 -14.43 5.02
C LYS A 194 -20.54 -14.28 6.52
N TRP A 195 -20.72 -13.07 7.07
CA TRP A 195 -20.34 -12.74 8.43
C TRP A 195 -21.53 -12.32 9.26
N ASP A 196 -21.59 -12.76 10.49
CA ASP A 196 -22.47 -12.18 11.51
C ASP A 196 -21.67 -11.27 12.47
N PRO A 197 -22.34 -10.37 13.21
CA PRO A 197 -21.67 -9.43 14.10
C PRO A 197 -20.81 -10.08 15.19
N ALA A 198 -21.23 -11.21 15.73
CA ALA A 198 -20.51 -11.89 16.81
C ALA A 198 -19.19 -12.49 16.29
N ARG A 199 -19.20 -13.09 15.09
CA ARG A 199 -18.00 -13.64 14.46
C ARG A 199 -17.05 -12.53 14.02
N LEU A 200 -17.57 -11.42 13.50
CA LEU A 200 -16.77 -10.26 13.14
C LEU A 200 -16.07 -9.67 14.38
N ALA A 201 -16.79 -9.55 15.50
CA ALA A 201 -16.21 -9.10 16.77
C ALA A 201 -15.09 -10.06 17.25
N ARG A 202 -15.31 -11.38 17.13
CA ARG A 202 -14.30 -12.39 17.44
C ARG A 202 -13.06 -12.25 16.55
N ALA A 203 -13.24 -12.06 15.24
CA ALA A 203 -12.15 -11.88 14.30
C ALA A 203 -11.34 -10.62 14.62
N MET A 204 -11.99 -9.51 14.97
CA MET A 204 -11.33 -8.28 15.40
C MET A 204 -10.51 -8.47 16.67
N HIS A 205 -11.01 -9.25 17.63
CA HIS A 205 -10.26 -9.57 18.83
C HIS A 205 -8.99 -10.37 18.50
N ILE A 206 -9.08 -11.41 17.67
CA ILE A 206 -7.93 -12.18 17.20
C ILE A 206 -6.92 -11.30 16.46
N ALA A 207 -7.39 -10.38 15.60
CA ALA A 207 -6.50 -9.46 14.90
C ALA A 207 -5.79 -8.46 15.83
N THR A 208 -6.46 -8.06 16.94
CA THR A 208 -5.84 -7.19 17.95
C THR A 208 -4.74 -7.93 18.72
N GLU A 209 -4.99 -9.18 19.12
CA GLU A 209 -3.97 -10.04 19.75
C GLU A 209 -2.79 -10.28 18.79
N LEU A 210 -3.08 -10.55 17.52
CA LEU A 210 -2.06 -10.70 16.49
C LEU A 210 -1.18 -9.46 16.34
N ASN A 211 -1.78 -8.27 16.35
CA ASN A 211 -1.03 -7.01 16.23
C ASN A 211 -0.02 -6.84 17.38
N GLY A 212 -0.40 -7.21 18.60
CA GLY A 212 0.52 -7.26 19.73
C GLY A 212 1.62 -8.32 19.55
N ALA A 213 1.24 -9.52 19.11
CA ALA A 213 2.16 -10.63 18.92
C ALA A 213 3.27 -10.32 17.91
N VAL A 214 2.92 -9.77 16.72
CA VAL A 214 3.90 -9.43 15.67
C VAL A 214 4.79 -8.22 16.03
N LYS A 215 4.39 -7.43 17.03
CA LYS A 215 5.15 -6.27 17.56
C LYS A 215 5.98 -6.61 18.80
N GLY A 216 6.18 -7.88 19.08
CA GLY A 216 7.11 -8.35 20.08
C GLY A 216 6.49 -8.92 21.37
N GLN A 217 5.16 -9.07 21.45
CA GLN A 217 4.50 -9.73 22.59
C GLN A 217 4.50 -11.27 22.46
N SER A 218 4.93 -11.81 21.31
CA SER A 218 5.09 -13.25 21.09
C SER A 218 6.52 -13.56 20.70
N ALA A 219 7.01 -14.73 21.12
CA ALA A 219 8.31 -15.25 20.71
C ALA A 219 8.36 -15.66 19.23
N ASP A 220 7.21 -15.99 18.63
CA ASP A 220 7.09 -16.43 17.25
C ASP A 220 5.95 -15.68 16.54
N ALA A 221 6.34 -14.67 15.77
CA ALA A 221 5.41 -13.82 15.03
C ALA A 221 4.79 -14.56 13.81
N GLU A 222 5.53 -15.49 13.19
CA GLU A 222 5.04 -16.24 12.04
C GLU A 222 3.98 -17.27 12.46
N TYR A 223 4.22 -17.97 13.55
CA TYR A 223 3.23 -18.86 14.14
C TYR A 223 1.96 -18.10 14.58
N ALA A 224 2.12 -16.93 15.18
CA ALA A 224 0.98 -16.08 15.57
C ALA A 224 0.14 -15.68 14.34
N LEU A 225 0.78 -15.34 13.23
CA LEU A 225 0.12 -15.07 11.95
C LEU A 225 -0.63 -16.30 11.42
N GLU A 226 0.04 -17.45 11.35
CA GLU A 226 -0.57 -18.68 10.84
C GLU A 226 -1.79 -19.08 11.67
N LYS A 227 -1.70 -18.98 12.99
CA LYS A 227 -2.78 -19.23 13.93
C LYS A 227 -3.95 -18.29 13.69
N ALA A 228 -3.69 -16.97 13.63
CA ALA A 228 -4.74 -15.97 13.44
C ALA A 228 -5.44 -16.11 12.08
N VAL A 229 -4.70 -16.32 10.99
CA VAL A 229 -5.25 -16.56 9.64
C VAL A 229 -6.16 -17.78 9.64
N ARG A 230 -5.75 -18.87 10.28
CA ARG A 230 -6.55 -20.10 10.40
C ARG A 230 -7.82 -19.86 11.20
N GLU A 231 -7.70 -19.29 12.40
CA GLU A 231 -8.84 -19.06 13.29
C GLU A 231 -9.86 -18.11 12.66
N ILE A 232 -9.42 -16.98 12.08
CA ILE A 232 -10.32 -16.01 11.45
C ILE A 232 -11.02 -16.62 10.22
N SER A 233 -10.29 -17.33 9.36
CA SER A 233 -10.89 -17.93 8.17
C SER A 233 -11.93 -19.00 8.49
N GLN A 234 -11.81 -19.68 9.63
CA GLN A 234 -12.79 -20.66 10.10
C GLN A 234 -14.06 -20.03 10.71
N LEU A 235 -14.06 -18.73 11.00
CA LEU A 235 -15.26 -18.01 11.45
C LEU A 235 -16.24 -17.71 10.30
N VAL A 236 -15.82 -17.82 9.06
CA VAL A 236 -16.64 -17.52 7.89
C VAL A 236 -17.62 -18.67 7.62
N ARG A 237 -18.86 -18.33 7.25
CA ARG A 237 -19.91 -19.31 6.87
C ARG A 237 -19.85 -19.68 5.41
#